data_ee7f85cb2363cd06d2a643cb2a54ba38
#
_entry.id   ee7f85cb2363cd06d2a643cb2a54ba38
#
_cell.length_a   1.000
_cell.length_b   1.000
_cell.length_c   1.000
_cell.angle_alpha   90.00
_cell.angle_beta   90.00
_cell.angle_gamma   90.00
#
_symmetry.space_group_name_H-M   'P 1'
#
loop_
_entity.id
_entity.type
_entity.pdbx_description
1 polymer ?
#
loop_
_entity_poly.entity_id
_entity_poly.type
_entity_poly.pdbx_seq_one_letter_code
_entity_poly.pdbx_strand_id
1 'polypeptide(L)'
;MNRTIKLLMIADIFFLTGFGLISPILAIYIKDNLAGGTIFTAGLASALFLVTKSAIQLPFSKYVDKSDDKVRLLVIGTVVASTVPFIYIFADNIIYVYVAEIVAGIGAGFSFPTWLGLWSTNLDKGHESYEWSLYSTLTGVGTAATAAIGAAIAEFIGFKYTFLFVGVMALASCFILFQLETKGAKIVKKTDYKYAHEKTPTEPGLPVA
;
A
#
# COMPACT_ATOMS: atom_id res chain seq x y z
N MET A 1 -17.66 4.91 -10.65
CA MET A 1 -16.60 4.84 -9.60
C MET A 1 -17.07 5.57 -8.35
N ASN A 2 -17.20 4.86 -7.24
CA ASN A 2 -17.72 5.43 -6.01
C ASN A 2 -16.64 6.27 -5.29
N ARG A 3 -17.06 7.07 -4.28
CA ARG A 3 -16.16 7.97 -3.56
C ARG A 3 -15.05 7.24 -2.79
N THR A 4 -15.35 6.07 -2.23
CA THR A 4 -14.39 5.26 -1.47
C THR A 4 -13.26 4.81 -2.38
N ILE A 5 -13.57 4.28 -3.56
CA ILE A 5 -12.58 3.86 -4.57
C ILE A 5 -11.71 5.05 -5.00
N LYS A 6 -12.31 6.23 -5.24
CA LYS A 6 -11.54 7.43 -5.62
C LYS A 6 -10.52 7.82 -4.56
N LEU A 7 -10.93 7.87 -3.28
CA LEU A 7 -10.04 8.25 -2.19
C LEU A 7 -8.96 7.19 -1.92
N LEU A 8 -9.32 5.89 -1.98
CA LEU A 8 -8.35 4.81 -1.89
C LEU A 8 -7.30 4.90 -3.00
N MET A 9 -7.75 5.10 -4.24
CA MET A 9 -6.87 5.23 -5.41
C MET A 9 -5.94 6.43 -5.29
N ILE A 10 -6.47 7.61 -4.92
CA ILE A 10 -5.64 8.81 -4.78
C ILE A 10 -4.63 8.63 -3.64
N ALA A 11 -5.05 8.12 -2.48
CA ALA A 11 -4.14 7.88 -1.36
C ALA A 11 -3.02 6.91 -1.75
N ASP A 12 -3.36 5.83 -2.44
CA ASP A 12 -2.40 4.80 -2.83
C ASP A 12 -1.45 5.30 -3.94
N ILE A 13 -1.95 6.14 -4.87
CA ILE A 13 -1.08 6.83 -5.84
C ILE A 13 -0.03 7.66 -5.10
N PHE A 14 -0.41 8.49 -4.13
CA PHE A 14 0.55 9.27 -3.34
C PHE A 14 1.55 8.39 -2.61
N PHE A 15 1.10 7.29 -2.03
CA PHE A 15 1.95 6.36 -1.30
C PHE A 15 2.93 5.64 -2.23
N LEU A 16 2.42 4.96 -3.28
CA LEU A 16 3.24 4.18 -4.20
C LEU A 16 4.17 5.03 -5.05
N THR A 17 3.70 6.18 -5.54
CA THR A 17 4.58 7.10 -6.28
C THR A 17 5.63 7.73 -5.38
N GLY A 18 5.31 8.00 -4.10
CA GLY A 18 6.29 8.40 -3.11
C GLY A 18 7.40 7.36 -2.95
N PHE A 19 7.05 6.11 -2.66
CA PHE A 19 8.04 5.02 -2.56
C PHE A 19 8.73 4.68 -3.89
N GLY A 20 8.08 4.97 -5.02
CA GLY A 20 8.67 4.87 -6.35
C GLY A 20 9.93 5.71 -6.55
N LEU A 21 10.05 6.83 -5.82
CA LEU A 21 11.25 7.69 -5.85
C LEU A 21 12.51 6.98 -5.33
N ILE A 22 12.39 6.13 -4.33
CA ILE A 22 13.55 5.47 -3.70
C ILE A 22 13.74 4.03 -4.13
N SER A 23 12.70 3.34 -4.57
CA SER A 23 12.76 1.91 -4.90
C SER A 23 13.93 1.54 -5.82
N PRO A 24 14.19 2.24 -6.96
CA PRO A 24 15.27 1.88 -7.85
C PRO A 24 16.67 2.24 -7.32
N ILE A 25 16.77 3.21 -6.40
CA ILE A 25 18.04 3.75 -5.92
C ILE A 25 18.42 3.27 -4.52
N LEU A 26 17.53 2.57 -3.81
CA LEU A 26 17.76 2.14 -2.43
C LEU A 26 18.98 1.22 -2.30
N ALA A 27 19.18 0.30 -3.25
CA ALA A 27 20.34 -0.57 -3.24
C ALA A 27 21.66 0.20 -3.43
N ILE A 28 21.64 1.25 -4.25
CA ILE A 28 22.79 2.15 -4.46
C ILE A 28 23.05 2.93 -3.18
N TYR A 29 22.01 3.51 -2.57
CA TYR A 29 22.12 4.21 -1.30
C TYR A 29 22.75 3.32 -0.21
N ILE A 30 22.26 2.10 -0.05
CA ILE A 30 22.80 1.15 0.94
C ILE A 30 24.27 0.87 0.68
N LYS A 31 24.63 0.55 -0.57
CA LYS A 31 25.98 0.15 -0.93
C LYS A 31 27.00 1.29 -0.77
N ASP A 32 26.64 2.49 -1.20
CA ASP A 32 27.61 3.58 -1.37
C ASP A 32 27.62 4.59 -0.21
N ASN A 33 26.55 4.61 0.63
CA ASN A 33 26.41 5.62 1.68
C ASN A 33 26.35 5.08 3.12
N LEU A 34 26.24 3.75 3.30
CA LEU A 34 26.04 3.19 4.64
C LEU A 34 27.22 2.31 5.09
N ALA A 35 27.61 2.43 6.35
CA ALA A 35 28.55 1.51 6.94
C ALA A 35 27.96 0.07 6.97
N GLY A 36 28.73 -0.89 6.43
CA GLY A 36 28.30 -2.28 6.26
C GLY A 36 27.37 -2.51 5.05
N GLY A 37 27.17 -1.48 4.21
CA GLY A 37 26.39 -1.57 2.98
C GLY A 37 27.10 -2.37 1.89
N THR A 38 26.41 -3.36 1.32
CA THR A 38 26.84 -4.18 0.19
C THR A 38 25.62 -4.55 -0.66
N ILE A 39 25.82 -5.09 -1.85
CA ILE A 39 24.71 -5.65 -2.65
C ILE A 39 23.99 -6.77 -1.90
N PHE A 40 24.73 -7.60 -1.17
CA PHE A 40 24.16 -8.68 -0.37
C PHE A 40 23.26 -8.14 0.76
N THR A 41 23.74 -7.14 1.52
CA THR A 41 22.96 -6.55 2.62
C THR A 41 21.75 -5.77 2.11
N ALA A 42 21.79 -5.19 0.92
CA ALA A 42 20.63 -4.60 0.26
C ALA A 42 19.59 -5.68 -0.12
N GLY A 43 20.03 -6.82 -0.64
CA GLY A 43 19.15 -7.96 -0.90
C GLY A 43 18.53 -8.53 0.37
N LEU A 44 19.30 -8.62 1.45
CA LEU A 44 18.80 -9.08 2.75
C LEU A 44 17.77 -8.10 3.34
N ALA A 45 17.95 -6.79 3.19
CA ALA A 45 16.99 -5.78 3.58
C ALA A 45 15.63 -5.99 2.88
N SER A 46 15.64 -6.17 1.56
CA SER A 46 14.42 -6.49 0.80
C SER A 46 13.77 -7.81 1.24
N ALA A 47 14.58 -8.82 1.56
CA ALA A 47 14.07 -10.09 2.08
C ALA A 47 13.40 -9.92 3.46
N LEU A 48 13.98 -9.13 4.36
CA LEU A 48 13.39 -8.80 5.67
C LEU A 48 12.03 -8.15 5.52
N PHE A 49 11.90 -7.18 4.62
CA PHE A 49 10.60 -6.57 4.30
C PHE A 49 9.57 -7.62 3.86
N LEU A 50 9.89 -8.42 2.86
CA LEU A 50 8.95 -9.39 2.29
C LEU A 50 8.56 -10.47 3.30
N VAL A 51 9.50 -11.00 4.07
CA VAL A 51 9.24 -12.01 5.10
C VAL A 51 8.35 -11.43 6.20
N THR A 52 8.68 -10.23 6.71
CA THR A 52 7.89 -9.57 7.75
C THR A 52 6.47 -9.28 7.28
N LYS A 53 6.34 -8.70 6.07
CA LYS A 53 5.04 -8.45 5.43
C LYS A 53 4.23 -9.74 5.34
N SER A 54 4.80 -10.81 4.79
CA SER A 54 4.10 -12.08 4.55
C SER A 54 3.69 -12.77 5.85
N ALA A 55 4.55 -12.74 6.87
CA ALA A 55 4.26 -13.32 8.17
C ALA A 55 3.06 -12.62 8.88
N ILE A 56 2.90 -11.32 8.68
CA ILE A 56 1.83 -10.53 9.28
C ILE A 56 0.57 -10.55 8.41
N GLN A 57 0.72 -10.40 7.10
CA GLN A 57 -0.40 -10.23 6.16
C GLN A 57 -1.43 -11.36 6.25
N LEU A 58 -0.97 -12.62 6.27
CA LEU A 58 -1.87 -13.77 6.23
C LEU A 58 -2.71 -13.94 7.51
N PRO A 59 -2.15 -13.92 8.74
CA PRO A 59 -2.96 -13.97 9.96
C PRO A 59 -3.83 -12.72 10.12
N PHE A 60 -3.34 -11.54 9.75
CA PHE A 60 -4.06 -10.28 9.89
C PHE A 60 -5.24 -10.18 8.91
N SER A 61 -5.16 -10.74 7.72
CA SER A 61 -6.27 -10.76 6.77
C SER A 61 -7.55 -11.38 7.34
N LYS A 62 -7.40 -12.45 8.15
CA LYS A 62 -8.53 -13.09 8.84
C LYS A 62 -9.20 -12.17 9.86
N TYR A 63 -8.43 -11.28 10.49
CA TYR A 63 -8.95 -10.27 11.40
C TYR A 63 -9.68 -9.16 10.63
N VAL A 64 -9.08 -8.69 9.52
CA VAL A 64 -9.65 -7.66 8.63
C VAL A 64 -11.01 -8.10 8.08
N ASP A 65 -11.16 -9.36 7.68
CA ASP A 65 -12.41 -9.89 7.14
C ASP A 65 -13.58 -9.81 8.15
N LYS A 66 -13.27 -9.87 9.44
CA LYS A 66 -14.24 -9.81 10.54
C LYS A 66 -14.45 -8.40 11.09
N SER A 67 -13.55 -7.46 10.75
CA SER A 67 -13.56 -6.10 11.29
C SER A 67 -14.54 -5.21 10.53
N ASP A 68 -15.27 -4.40 11.28
CA ASP A 68 -16.09 -3.30 10.73
C ASP A 68 -15.25 -2.03 10.50
N ASP A 69 -14.10 -1.89 11.18
CA ASP A 69 -13.25 -0.69 11.16
C ASP A 69 -12.07 -0.78 10.17
N LYS A 70 -12.32 -1.29 8.96
CA LYS A 70 -11.27 -1.51 7.95
C LYS A 70 -10.49 -0.24 7.60
N VAL A 71 -11.18 0.91 7.51
CA VAL A 71 -10.51 2.18 7.17
C VAL A 71 -9.49 2.56 8.23
N ARG A 72 -9.83 2.42 9.51
CA ARG A 72 -8.93 2.69 10.62
C ARG A 72 -7.70 1.78 10.61
N LEU A 73 -7.90 0.49 10.31
CA LEU A 73 -6.79 -0.47 10.19
C LEU A 73 -5.86 -0.10 9.03
N LEU A 74 -6.42 0.34 7.89
CA LEU A 74 -5.64 0.84 6.76
C LEU A 74 -4.80 2.06 7.15
N VAL A 75 -5.41 3.04 7.82
CA VAL A 75 -4.72 4.25 8.30
C VAL A 75 -3.56 3.88 9.21
N ILE A 76 -3.78 2.99 10.20
CA ILE A 76 -2.73 2.56 11.13
C ILE A 76 -1.55 1.93 10.36
N GLY A 77 -1.82 0.99 9.46
CA GLY A 77 -0.76 0.35 8.67
C GLY A 77 0.00 1.34 7.79
N THR A 78 -0.70 2.29 7.16
CA THR A 78 -0.08 3.32 6.32
C THR A 78 0.74 4.30 7.15
N VAL A 79 0.29 4.71 8.34
CA VAL A 79 1.05 5.56 9.26
C VAL A 79 2.35 4.87 9.67
N VAL A 80 2.30 3.59 10.04
CA VAL A 80 3.52 2.82 10.39
C VAL A 80 4.49 2.81 9.21
N ALA A 81 4.03 2.48 7.99
CA ALA A 81 4.88 2.49 6.81
C ALA A 81 5.44 3.89 6.48
N SER A 82 4.68 4.97 6.75
CA SER A 82 5.10 6.35 6.50
C SER A 82 6.24 6.82 7.42
N THR A 83 6.58 6.10 8.48
CA THR A 83 7.74 6.42 9.33
C THR A 83 9.07 6.00 8.68
N VAL A 84 9.04 5.07 7.74
CA VAL A 84 10.23 4.46 7.12
C VAL A 84 11.17 5.46 6.45
N PRO A 85 10.70 6.39 5.61
CA PRO A 85 11.57 7.40 4.98
C PRO A 85 12.32 8.25 6.01
N PHE A 86 11.71 8.51 7.16
CA PHE A 86 12.34 9.28 8.24
C PHE A 86 13.44 8.47 8.93
N ILE A 87 13.30 7.14 9.06
CA ILE A 87 14.38 6.28 9.56
C ILE A 87 15.57 6.31 8.60
N TYR A 88 15.33 6.29 7.29
CA TYR A 88 16.41 6.39 6.29
C TYR A 88 17.17 7.72 6.33
N ILE A 89 16.51 8.84 6.70
CA ILE A 89 17.19 10.14 6.82
C ILE A 89 18.32 10.11 7.88
N PHE A 90 18.12 9.32 8.94
CA PHE A 90 19.05 9.19 10.06
C PHE A 90 19.95 7.95 9.96
N ALA A 91 19.80 7.14 8.91
CA ALA A 91 20.58 5.93 8.74
C ALA A 91 22.04 6.26 8.40
N ASP A 92 22.97 5.77 9.21
CA ASP A 92 24.41 5.82 9.00
C ASP A 92 25.05 4.44 8.77
N ASN A 93 24.30 3.37 9.11
CA ASN A 93 24.73 1.99 8.93
C ASN A 93 23.56 1.10 8.53
N ILE A 94 23.86 -0.12 8.10
CA ILE A 94 22.90 -1.08 7.55
C ILE A 94 21.83 -1.52 8.57
N ILE A 95 22.09 -1.44 9.86
CA ILE A 95 21.13 -1.85 10.90
C ILE A 95 19.88 -0.97 10.88
N TYR A 96 20.04 0.34 10.65
CA TYR A 96 18.90 1.25 10.50
C TYR A 96 18.01 0.84 9.33
N VAL A 97 18.59 0.40 8.22
CA VAL A 97 17.83 -0.08 7.06
C VAL A 97 17.08 -1.37 7.40
N TYR A 98 17.71 -2.31 8.09
CA TYR A 98 17.02 -3.55 8.50
C TYR A 98 15.84 -3.25 9.42
N VAL A 99 16.01 -2.33 10.38
CA VAL A 99 14.88 -1.87 11.22
C VAL A 99 13.80 -1.20 10.37
N ALA A 100 14.18 -0.32 9.46
CA ALA A 100 13.25 0.36 8.56
C ALA A 100 12.45 -0.63 7.70
N GLU A 101 13.10 -1.65 7.13
CA GLU A 101 12.45 -2.67 6.32
C GLU A 101 11.51 -3.57 7.12
N ILE A 102 11.87 -3.90 8.38
CA ILE A 102 10.96 -4.61 9.29
C ILE A 102 9.73 -3.73 9.59
N VAL A 103 9.92 -2.46 9.90
CA VAL A 103 8.82 -1.51 10.15
C VAL A 103 7.94 -1.35 8.89
N ALA A 104 8.56 -1.23 7.71
CA ALA A 104 7.86 -1.21 6.43
C ALA A 104 7.02 -2.48 6.22
N GLY A 105 7.61 -3.65 6.52
CA GLY A 105 6.95 -4.95 6.43
C GLY A 105 5.74 -5.05 7.37
N ILE A 106 5.85 -4.55 8.61
CA ILE A 106 4.74 -4.48 9.57
C ILE A 106 3.63 -3.58 9.02
N GLY A 107 3.95 -2.36 8.60
CA GLY A 107 2.99 -1.43 8.03
C GLY A 107 2.28 -2.00 6.81
N ALA A 108 3.03 -2.57 5.86
CA ALA A 108 2.48 -3.20 4.67
C ALA A 108 1.66 -4.46 4.98
N GLY A 109 2.07 -5.25 5.99
CA GLY A 109 1.32 -6.41 6.47
C GLY A 109 -0.06 -6.07 7.03
N PHE A 110 -0.22 -4.88 7.60
CA PHE A 110 -1.50 -4.35 8.06
C PHE A 110 -2.29 -3.64 6.95
N SER A 111 -1.64 -2.78 6.17
CA SER A 111 -2.33 -1.96 5.19
C SER A 111 -2.80 -2.76 3.97
N PHE A 112 -1.97 -3.65 3.42
CA PHE A 112 -2.25 -4.33 2.17
C PHE A 112 -3.52 -5.20 2.18
N PRO A 113 -3.74 -6.13 3.14
CA PRO A 113 -4.97 -6.93 3.18
C PRO A 113 -6.20 -6.06 3.44
N THR A 114 -6.04 -4.99 4.22
CA THR A 114 -7.13 -4.05 4.52
C THR A 114 -7.51 -3.24 3.29
N TRP A 115 -6.53 -2.74 2.56
CA TRP A 115 -6.73 -2.04 1.29
C TRP A 115 -7.43 -2.95 0.28
N LEU A 116 -6.95 -4.19 0.13
CA LEU A 116 -7.51 -5.17 -0.78
C LEU A 116 -8.98 -5.49 -0.45
N GLY A 117 -9.29 -5.65 0.84
CA GLY A 117 -10.65 -5.87 1.32
C GLY A 117 -11.58 -4.67 1.05
N LEU A 118 -11.11 -3.44 1.30
CA LEU A 118 -11.86 -2.21 1.00
C LEU A 118 -12.04 -2.02 -0.51
N TRP A 119 -11.00 -2.25 -1.29
CA TRP A 119 -11.06 -2.11 -2.74
C TRP A 119 -12.07 -3.06 -3.35
N SER A 120 -11.92 -4.36 -3.11
CA SER A 120 -12.77 -5.39 -3.71
C SER A 120 -14.25 -5.29 -3.33
N THR A 121 -14.55 -4.80 -2.12
CA THR A 121 -15.95 -4.64 -1.66
C THR A 121 -16.62 -3.35 -2.12
N ASN A 122 -15.87 -2.39 -2.65
CA ASN A 122 -16.37 -1.09 -3.09
C ASN A 122 -16.33 -0.89 -4.61
N LEU A 123 -15.87 -1.88 -5.39
CA LEU A 123 -15.89 -1.81 -6.86
C LEU A 123 -17.33 -1.68 -7.37
N ASP A 124 -17.51 -0.87 -8.41
CA ASP A 124 -18.81 -0.73 -9.08
C ASP A 124 -19.07 -1.97 -9.94
N LYS A 125 -20.21 -2.62 -9.73
CA LYS A 125 -20.60 -3.84 -10.46
C LYS A 125 -20.65 -3.59 -11.98
N GLY A 126 -19.99 -4.46 -12.74
CA GLY A 126 -19.87 -4.37 -14.20
C GLY A 126 -18.82 -3.39 -14.71
N HIS A 127 -18.06 -2.73 -13.80
CA HIS A 127 -16.96 -1.84 -14.13
C HIS A 127 -15.64 -2.24 -13.44
N GLU A 128 -15.60 -3.42 -12.84
CA GLU A 128 -14.47 -3.89 -12.03
C GLU A 128 -13.15 -3.87 -12.82
N SER A 129 -13.16 -4.40 -14.04
CA SER A 129 -11.96 -4.44 -14.91
C SER A 129 -11.48 -3.03 -15.27
N TYR A 130 -12.41 -2.10 -15.53
CA TYR A 130 -12.05 -0.72 -15.82
C TYR A 130 -11.42 -0.02 -14.61
N GLU A 131 -12.00 -0.17 -13.42
CA GLU A 131 -11.49 0.45 -12.19
C GLU A 131 -10.13 -0.11 -11.80
N TRP A 132 -9.89 -1.42 -11.94
CA TRP A 132 -8.59 -2.06 -11.77
C TRP A 132 -7.56 -1.57 -12.80
N SER A 133 -7.95 -1.47 -14.07
CA SER A 133 -7.06 -1.00 -15.13
C SER A 133 -6.68 0.47 -14.95
N LEU A 134 -7.64 1.30 -14.56
CA LEU A 134 -7.41 2.71 -14.26
C LEU A 134 -6.42 2.87 -13.10
N TYR A 135 -6.63 2.17 -11.99
CA TYR A 135 -5.73 2.15 -10.84
C TYR A 135 -4.32 1.70 -11.24
N SER A 136 -4.20 0.55 -11.92
CA SER A 136 -2.91 0.01 -12.35
C SER A 136 -2.17 0.94 -13.30
N THR A 137 -2.88 1.60 -14.22
CA THR A 137 -2.29 2.56 -15.16
C THR A 137 -1.78 3.80 -14.41
N LEU A 138 -2.59 4.38 -13.53
CA LEU A 138 -2.20 5.59 -12.80
C LEU A 138 -1.03 5.34 -11.85
N THR A 139 -1.05 4.22 -11.12
CA THR A 139 0.07 3.85 -10.24
C THR A 139 1.32 3.49 -11.02
N GLY A 140 1.19 2.77 -12.14
CA GLY A 140 2.31 2.40 -13.00
C GLY A 140 3.00 3.61 -13.63
N VAL A 141 2.22 4.50 -14.26
CA VAL A 141 2.77 5.74 -14.85
C VAL A 141 3.34 6.67 -13.77
N GLY A 142 2.63 6.79 -12.63
CA GLY A 142 3.10 7.58 -11.51
C GLY A 142 4.44 7.07 -10.97
N THR A 143 4.56 5.77 -10.74
CA THR A 143 5.78 5.15 -10.24
C THR A 143 6.93 5.27 -11.25
N ALA A 144 6.67 5.10 -12.55
CA ALA A 144 7.69 5.26 -13.59
C ALA A 144 8.23 6.71 -13.63
N ALA A 145 7.34 7.70 -13.58
CA ALA A 145 7.73 9.10 -13.55
C ALA A 145 8.56 9.44 -12.29
N THR A 146 8.10 8.99 -11.12
CA THR A 146 8.79 9.27 -9.85
C THR A 146 10.09 8.51 -9.71
N ALA A 147 10.26 7.33 -10.32
CA ALA A 147 11.53 6.62 -10.35
C ALA A 147 12.64 7.46 -11.01
N ALA A 148 12.36 8.08 -12.15
CA ALA A 148 13.29 8.96 -12.84
C ALA A 148 13.56 10.25 -12.06
N ILE A 149 12.49 10.88 -11.50
CA ILE A 149 12.62 12.09 -10.68
C ILE A 149 13.41 11.81 -9.40
N GLY A 150 13.14 10.68 -8.74
CA GLY A 150 13.83 10.28 -7.51
C GLY A 150 15.32 10.05 -7.72
N ALA A 151 15.68 9.40 -8.83
CA ALA A 151 17.09 9.23 -9.20
C ALA A 151 17.78 10.59 -9.43
N ALA A 152 17.15 11.51 -10.16
CA ALA A 152 17.69 12.85 -10.38
C ALA A 152 17.83 13.64 -9.07
N ILE A 153 16.83 13.62 -8.18
CA ILE A 153 16.92 14.29 -6.88
C ILE A 153 18.06 13.70 -6.05
N ALA A 154 18.19 12.37 -6.02
CA ALA A 154 19.25 11.70 -5.26
C ALA A 154 20.64 12.04 -5.78
N GLU A 155 20.82 12.13 -7.11
CA GLU A 155 22.09 12.44 -7.76
C GLU A 155 22.49 13.92 -7.57
N PHE A 156 21.56 14.87 -7.80
CA PHE A 156 21.88 16.29 -7.83
C PHE A 156 21.71 17.01 -6.48
N ILE A 157 20.84 16.52 -5.61
CA ILE A 157 20.47 17.17 -4.35
C ILE A 157 20.84 16.29 -3.15
N GLY A 158 20.77 14.96 -3.31
CA GLY A 158 21.16 13.97 -2.30
C GLY A 158 19.99 13.13 -1.74
N PHE A 159 20.34 11.94 -1.26
CA PHE A 159 19.39 10.94 -0.76
C PHE A 159 18.49 11.44 0.38
N LYS A 160 19.02 12.27 1.30
CA LYS A 160 18.23 12.79 2.44
C LYS A 160 17.01 13.59 1.99
N TYR A 161 17.15 14.40 0.95
CA TYR A 161 16.05 15.19 0.40
C TYR A 161 15.03 14.30 -0.34
N THR A 162 15.53 13.25 -1.01
CA THR A 162 14.65 12.25 -1.63
C THR A 162 13.78 11.56 -0.57
N PHE A 163 14.40 11.10 0.54
CA PHE A 163 13.66 10.49 1.64
C PHE A 163 12.67 11.45 2.31
N LEU A 164 13.05 12.72 2.48
CA LEU A 164 12.15 13.74 3.03
C LEU A 164 10.92 13.92 2.13
N PHE A 165 11.12 13.98 0.81
CA PHE A 165 10.02 14.14 -0.14
C PHE A 165 9.09 12.92 -0.12
N VAL A 166 9.64 11.71 -0.07
CA VAL A 166 8.87 10.47 0.10
C VAL A 166 8.05 10.49 1.40
N GLY A 167 8.66 10.91 2.50
CA GLY A 167 7.98 11.06 3.79
C GLY A 167 6.79 12.01 3.71
N VAL A 168 6.95 13.16 3.04
CA VAL A 168 5.86 14.12 2.82
C VAL A 168 4.75 13.50 1.97
N MET A 169 5.07 12.79 0.89
CA MET A 169 4.08 12.09 0.05
C MET A 169 3.33 11.01 0.84
N ALA A 170 4.03 10.23 1.66
CA ALA A 170 3.43 9.21 2.50
C ALA A 170 2.49 9.81 3.56
N LEU A 171 2.86 10.93 4.19
CA LEU A 171 1.99 11.67 5.11
C LEU A 171 0.75 12.26 4.41
N ALA A 172 0.91 12.76 3.17
CA ALA A 172 -0.22 13.20 2.37
C ALA A 172 -1.21 12.06 2.10
N SER A 173 -0.71 10.85 1.79
CA SER A 173 -1.53 9.65 1.68
C SER A 173 -2.31 9.37 2.97
N CYS A 174 -1.65 9.40 4.12
CA CYS A 174 -2.31 9.21 5.42
C CYS A 174 -3.43 10.24 5.65
N PHE A 175 -3.20 11.50 5.30
CA PHE A 175 -4.21 12.56 5.44
C PHE A 175 -5.44 12.32 4.55
N ILE A 176 -5.22 11.84 3.32
CA ILE A 176 -6.32 11.47 2.41
C ILE A 176 -7.13 10.30 2.97
N LEU A 177 -6.45 9.26 3.49
CA LEU A 177 -7.11 8.11 4.12
C LEU A 177 -7.89 8.50 5.38
N PHE A 178 -7.38 9.45 6.17
CA PHE A 178 -8.08 9.96 7.35
C PHE A 178 -9.39 10.66 6.98
N GLN A 179 -9.46 11.32 5.82
CA GLN A 179 -10.73 11.86 5.31
C GLN A 179 -11.75 10.77 4.95
N LEU A 180 -11.29 9.57 4.62
CA LEU A 180 -12.16 8.42 4.37
C LEU A 180 -12.76 7.90 5.68
N GLU A 181 -11.97 7.85 6.77
CA GLU A 181 -12.43 7.45 8.10
C GLU A 181 -13.49 8.42 8.64
N THR A 182 -13.20 9.73 8.63
CA THR A 182 -14.08 10.75 9.24
C THR A 182 -15.43 10.92 8.53
N LYS A 183 -15.53 10.56 7.25
CA LYS A 183 -16.77 10.73 6.45
C LYS A 183 -17.59 9.46 6.30
N GLY A 184 -17.26 8.41 7.06
CA GLY A 184 -17.99 7.14 7.10
C GLY A 184 -18.08 6.47 5.73
N ALA A 185 -17.04 5.77 5.31
CA ALA A 185 -17.19 4.82 4.22
C ALA A 185 -18.30 3.85 4.64
N LYS A 186 -19.46 3.87 3.96
CA LYS A 186 -20.50 2.86 4.12
C LYS A 186 -19.88 1.53 3.72
N ILE A 187 -19.37 0.81 4.70
CA ILE A 187 -18.99 -0.58 4.52
C ILE A 187 -20.30 -1.29 4.20
N VAL A 188 -20.39 -1.85 3.00
CA VAL A 188 -21.52 -2.73 2.65
C VAL A 188 -21.48 -3.84 3.69
N LYS A 189 -22.45 -3.83 4.62
CA LYS A 189 -22.53 -4.83 5.67
C LYS A 189 -22.65 -6.20 5.00
N LYS A 190 -21.92 -7.18 5.50
CA LYS A 190 -21.91 -8.60 5.06
C LYS A 190 -23.34 -9.19 4.92
N THR A 191 -24.33 -8.57 5.53
CA THR A 191 -25.76 -8.87 5.44
C THR A 191 -26.30 -8.72 4.01
N ASP A 192 -25.84 -7.74 3.23
CA ASP A 192 -26.35 -7.51 1.88
C ASP A 192 -25.87 -8.56 0.87
N TYR A 193 -24.67 -9.14 1.10
CA TYR A 193 -24.16 -10.25 0.28
C TYR A 193 -24.95 -11.54 0.47
N LYS A 194 -25.41 -11.82 1.69
CA LYS A 194 -26.21 -13.02 2.00
C LYS A 194 -27.57 -12.96 1.32
N TYR A 195 -28.22 -11.80 1.31
CA TYR A 195 -29.51 -11.59 0.66
C TYR A 195 -29.43 -11.53 -0.88
N ALA A 196 -28.27 -11.16 -1.46
CA ALA A 196 -28.11 -11.16 -2.90
C ALA A 196 -27.95 -12.58 -3.48
N HIS A 197 -27.33 -13.49 -2.72
CA HIS A 197 -27.21 -14.91 -3.11
C HIS A 197 -28.45 -15.75 -2.82
N GLU A 198 -29.29 -15.33 -1.86
CA GLU A 198 -30.55 -16.04 -1.55
C GLU A 198 -31.69 -15.70 -2.52
N LYS A 199 -31.55 -14.66 -3.34
CA LYS A 199 -32.57 -14.23 -4.33
C LYS A 199 -32.29 -14.69 -5.76
N THR A 200 -31.38 -15.63 -6.00
CA THR A 200 -31.37 -16.33 -7.30
C THR A 200 -32.57 -17.28 -7.32
N PRO A 201 -33.60 -17.05 -8.16
CA PRO A 201 -34.67 -18.02 -8.32
C PRO A 201 -34.03 -19.31 -8.84
N THR A 202 -34.30 -20.44 -8.16
CA THR A 202 -34.11 -21.76 -8.75
C THR A 202 -34.90 -21.78 -10.03
N GLU A 203 -34.24 -21.87 -11.19
CA GLU A 203 -34.93 -22.08 -12.48
C GLU A 203 -35.82 -23.29 -12.35
N PRO A 204 -37.10 -23.20 -12.76
CA PRO A 204 -37.97 -24.36 -12.82
C PRO A 204 -37.38 -25.33 -13.83
N GLY A 205 -37.18 -26.59 -13.41
CA GLY A 205 -36.57 -27.64 -14.20
C GLY A 205 -37.19 -27.77 -15.58
N LEU A 206 -36.35 -27.81 -16.60
CA LEU A 206 -36.71 -28.19 -17.94
C LEU A 206 -37.24 -29.63 -17.94
N PRO A 207 -38.40 -29.94 -18.56
CA PRO A 207 -38.85 -31.31 -18.67
C PRO A 207 -37.91 -32.09 -19.59
N VAL A 208 -37.45 -33.22 -19.07
CA VAL A 208 -36.69 -34.21 -19.85
C VAL A 208 -37.65 -34.84 -20.87
N ALA A 209 -37.37 -34.64 -22.13
CA ALA A 209 -37.98 -35.39 -23.24
C ALA A 209 -37.00 -36.47 -23.72
#